data_aa17480071eadab0f9ee9d439e2c0a7f
#
_entry.id   aa17480071eadab0f9ee9d439e2c0a7f
#
_cell.length_a   1.000
_cell.length_b   1.000
_cell.length_c   1.000
_cell.angle_alpha   90.00
_cell.angle_beta   90.00
_cell.angle_gamma   90.00
#
_symmetry.space_group_name_H-M   'P 1'
#
loop_
_entity.id
_entity.type
_entity.pdbx_description
1 polymer ?
#
loop_
_entity_poly.entity_id
_entity_poly.type
_entity_poly.pdbx_seq_one_letter_code
_entity_poly.pdbx_strand_id
1 'polypeptide(L)'
;MTAHGASIRRTILQQFNPDSCIASTRVGLALLEMFKTESFALSVTLSIFNQAMMLRASQEGGLPPTQAVTKRWAAECGAWSVGVGFPVPGAGNDRWPGHLVLIVQRKWLWDLSIDQANRPERGIVFKTPPVLPVTERFLRGREKLVEWWDGSLLVYDARPDDKSFRMSSNWDMDFRFHKKKTIHDLIEEAEREKDNADPFLRMLRDIP
;
A
#
# COMPACT_ATOMS: atom_id res chain seq x y z
N MET A 1 13.23 -9.68 0.46
CA MET A 1 12.21 -8.84 -0.14
C MET A 1 12.64 -7.44 0.12
N THR A 2 13.31 -6.74 -0.85
CA THR A 2 12.80 -5.50 -0.90
C THR A 2 13.71 -4.38 -1.29
N ALA A 3 14.87 -4.68 -1.82
CA ALA A 3 15.67 -3.66 -2.47
C ALA A 3 14.84 -2.99 -3.58
N HIS A 4 14.15 -3.76 -4.41
CA HIS A 4 13.39 -3.24 -5.54
C HIS A 4 12.11 -2.50 -5.16
N GLY A 5 11.36 -2.99 -4.18
CA GLY A 5 10.19 -2.24 -3.69
C GLY A 5 10.62 -0.89 -3.10
N ALA A 6 11.71 -0.87 -2.35
CA ALA A 6 12.30 0.36 -1.83
C ALA A 6 12.84 1.26 -2.95
N SER A 7 13.42 0.68 -4.00
CA SER A 7 13.93 1.39 -5.17
C SER A 7 12.80 2.00 -6.00
N ILE A 8 11.78 1.22 -6.32
CA ILE A 8 10.55 1.72 -6.97
C ILE A 8 9.97 2.87 -6.18
N ARG A 9 9.83 2.70 -4.86
CA ARG A 9 9.27 3.76 -4.01
C ARG A 9 10.15 5.01 -3.98
N ARG A 10 11.46 4.87 -3.92
CA ARG A 10 12.41 5.99 -3.97
C ARG A 10 12.28 6.77 -5.27
N THR A 11 12.24 6.09 -6.42
CA THR A 11 12.06 6.71 -7.73
C THR A 11 10.72 7.43 -7.81
N ILE A 12 9.65 6.85 -7.26
CA ILE A 12 8.34 7.48 -7.19
C ILE A 12 8.39 8.74 -6.34
N LEU A 13 9.02 8.71 -5.17
CA LEU A 13 9.14 9.86 -4.26
C LEU A 13 9.97 11.00 -4.83
N GLN A 14 10.94 10.70 -5.70
CA GLN A 14 11.74 11.73 -6.39
C GLN A 14 10.94 12.48 -7.45
N GLN A 15 9.93 11.88 -8.04
CA GLN A 15 9.21 12.42 -9.19
C GLN A 15 7.76 12.80 -8.88
N PHE A 16 7.19 12.28 -7.80
CA PHE A 16 5.78 12.45 -7.45
C PHE A 16 5.63 12.86 -5.99
N ASN A 17 4.49 13.50 -5.69
CA ASN A 17 4.13 13.84 -4.33
C ASN A 17 4.07 12.58 -3.43
N PRO A 18 4.64 12.59 -2.22
CA PRO A 18 4.59 11.46 -1.28
C PRO A 18 3.20 10.86 -1.05
N ASP A 19 2.15 11.68 -1.15
CA ASP A 19 0.77 11.25 -0.91
C ASP A 19 0.08 10.63 -2.13
N SER A 20 0.83 10.25 -3.17
CA SER A 20 0.25 9.75 -4.41
C SER A 20 0.25 8.23 -4.51
N CYS A 21 -0.71 7.55 -3.85
CA CYS A 21 -0.97 6.13 -4.08
C CYS A 21 -1.38 5.86 -5.54
N ILE A 22 -2.08 6.80 -6.18
CA ILE A 22 -2.49 6.70 -7.59
C ILE A 22 -1.26 6.66 -8.51
N ALA A 23 -0.31 7.58 -8.35
CA ALA A 23 0.90 7.60 -9.16
C ALA A 23 1.75 6.34 -8.95
N SER A 24 1.94 5.92 -7.69
CA SER A 24 2.66 4.69 -7.35
C SER A 24 2.05 3.46 -8.02
N THR A 25 0.73 3.33 -7.92
CA THR A 25 -0.01 2.21 -8.53
C THR A 25 0.11 2.23 -10.06
N ARG A 26 0.01 3.40 -10.69
CA ARG A 26 0.13 3.52 -12.16
C ARG A 26 1.54 3.19 -12.67
N VAL A 27 2.58 3.62 -11.97
CA VAL A 27 3.97 3.26 -12.30
C VAL A 27 4.14 1.74 -12.17
N GLY A 28 3.65 1.16 -11.08
CA GLY A 28 3.69 -0.29 -10.89
C GLY A 28 2.95 -1.07 -11.97
N LEU A 29 1.74 -0.63 -12.36
CA LEU A 29 0.99 -1.24 -13.48
C LEU A 29 1.79 -1.19 -14.79
N ALA A 30 2.40 -0.05 -15.10
CA ALA A 30 3.17 0.11 -16.32
C ALA A 30 4.42 -0.77 -16.33
N LEU A 31 5.08 -0.93 -15.18
CA LEU A 31 6.22 -1.83 -15.04
C LEU A 31 5.79 -3.29 -15.27
N LEU A 32 4.72 -3.74 -14.61
CA LEU A 32 4.23 -5.11 -14.75
C LEU A 32 3.73 -5.43 -16.17
N GLU A 33 3.12 -4.44 -16.85
CA GLU A 33 2.75 -4.56 -18.27
C GLU A 33 3.95 -4.83 -19.18
N MET A 34 5.11 -4.19 -18.91
CA MET A 34 6.34 -4.45 -19.67
C MET A 34 6.83 -5.90 -19.51
N PHE A 35 6.62 -6.49 -18.34
CA PHE A 35 6.92 -7.91 -18.10
C PHE A 35 5.77 -8.84 -18.48
N LYS A 36 4.73 -8.33 -19.18
CA LYS A 36 3.54 -9.09 -19.57
C LYS A 36 2.87 -9.79 -18.39
N THR A 37 2.97 -9.19 -17.20
CA THR A 37 2.41 -9.73 -15.97
C THR A 37 1.01 -9.17 -15.73
N GLU A 38 0.03 -10.06 -15.60
CA GLU A 38 -1.35 -9.66 -15.28
C GLU A 38 -1.39 -8.87 -13.97
N SER A 39 -1.94 -7.67 -14.02
CA SER A 39 -2.07 -6.82 -12.84
C SER A 39 -3.21 -5.82 -12.99
N PHE A 40 -3.75 -5.38 -11.86
CA PHE A 40 -4.78 -4.35 -11.83
C PHE A 40 -4.74 -3.57 -10.50
N ALA A 41 -5.30 -2.36 -10.53
CA ALA A 41 -5.47 -1.54 -9.35
C ALA A 41 -6.73 -1.94 -8.59
N LEU A 42 -6.60 -2.06 -7.27
CA LEU A 42 -7.71 -2.34 -6.36
C LEU A 42 -7.81 -1.21 -5.33
N SER A 43 -9.01 -0.61 -5.21
CA SER A 43 -9.33 0.31 -4.13
C SER A 43 -9.50 -0.45 -2.82
N VAL A 44 -8.87 0.07 -1.76
CA VAL A 44 -8.94 -0.52 -0.42
C VAL A 44 -9.09 0.57 0.64
N THR A 45 -9.53 0.21 1.83
CA THR A 45 -9.20 0.92 3.06
C THR A 45 -8.20 0.09 3.85
N LEU A 46 -7.27 0.75 4.50
CA LEU A 46 -6.24 0.12 5.31
C LEU A 46 -6.31 0.67 6.73
N SER A 47 -6.49 -0.21 7.71
CA SER A 47 -6.32 0.09 9.11
C SER A 47 -5.01 -0.52 9.60
N ILE A 48 -4.21 0.27 10.30
CA ILE A 48 -2.91 -0.13 10.84
C ILE A 48 -2.98 0.05 12.34
N PHE A 49 -2.60 -1.00 13.06
CA PHE A 49 -2.55 -0.99 14.52
C PHE A 49 -1.11 -1.30 14.95
N ASN A 50 -0.51 -0.46 15.79
CA ASN A 50 0.79 -0.77 16.33
C ASN A 50 0.72 -1.90 17.38
N GLN A 51 1.88 -2.45 17.73
CA GLN A 51 1.97 -3.56 18.67
C GLN A 51 1.33 -3.24 20.03
N ALA A 52 1.52 -2.03 20.54
CA ALA A 52 0.94 -1.61 21.82
C ALA A 52 -0.61 -1.62 21.78
N MET A 53 -1.21 -1.21 20.65
CA MET A 53 -2.66 -1.28 20.44
C MET A 53 -3.14 -2.74 20.50
N MET A 54 -2.45 -3.64 19.83
CA MET A 54 -2.85 -5.05 19.79
C MET A 54 -2.69 -5.75 21.15
N LEU A 55 -1.62 -5.45 21.88
CA LEU A 55 -1.42 -5.94 23.23
C LEU A 55 -2.53 -5.46 24.17
N ARG A 56 -2.85 -4.17 24.12
CA ARG A 56 -3.93 -3.60 24.93
C ARG A 56 -5.30 -4.19 24.56
N ALA A 57 -5.58 -4.30 23.28
CA ALA A 57 -6.83 -4.91 22.80
C ALA A 57 -6.99 -6.36 23.26
N SER A 58 -5.91 -7.12 23.29
CA SER A 58 -5.93 -8.49 23.84
C SER A 58 -6.26 -8.52 25.34
N GLN A 59 -5.75 -7.57 26.12
CA GLN A 59 -6.03 -7.47 27.56
C GLN A 59 -7.47 -7.03 27.86
N GLU A 60 -8.03 -6.14 27.03
CA GLU A 60 -9.35 -5.57 27.21
C GLU A 60 -10.47 -6.36 26.50
N GLY A 61 -10.13 -7.46 25.81
CA GLY A 61 -11.07 -8.32 25.09
C GLY A 61 -11.55 -7.75 23.75
N GLY A 62 -10.86 -6.75 23.19
CA GLY A 62 -11.19 -6.17 21.88
C GLY A 62 -10.60 -4.79 21.63
N LEU A 63 -10.79 -4.29 20.42
CA LEU A 63 -10.37 -2.94 20.03
C LEU A 63 -11.18 -1.87 20.79
N PRO A 64 -10.64 -0.64 20.96
CA PRO A 64 -11.30 0.41 21.71
C PRO A 64 -12.65 0.78 21.07
N PRO A 65 -13.75 0.75 21.83
CA PRO A 65 -15.09 0.97 21.28
C PRO A 65 -15.37 2.44 20.93
N THR A 66 -14.57 3.38 21.43
CA THR A 66 -14.76 4.81 21.21
C THR A 66 -13.43 5.55 21.00
N GLN A 67 -13.50 6.72 20.37
CA GLN A 67 -12.33 7.59 20.22
C GLN A 67 -11.76 8.06 21.57
N ALA A 68 -12.60 8.22 22.59
CA ALA A 68 -12.14 8.60 23.94
C ALA A 68 -11.27 7.49 24.54
N VAL A 69 -11.67 6.23 24.39
CA VAL A 69 -10.88 5.07 24.84
C VAL A 69 -9.57 4.98 24.04
N THR A 70 -9.62 5.17 22.72
CA THR A 70 -8.42 5.20 21.87
C THR A 70 -7.42 6.25 22.36
N LYS A 71 -7.87 7.48 22.63
CA LYS A 71 -7.02 8.56 23.14
C LYS A 71 -6.41 8.21 24.51
N ARG A 72 -7.20 7.62 25.40
CA ARG A 72 -6.73 7.17 26.70
C ARG A 72 -5.62 6.10 26.56
N TRP A 73 -5.84 5.07 25.75
CA TRP A 73 -4.85 4.02 25.54
C TRP A 73 -3.57 4.57 24.87
N ALA A 74 -3.72 5.53 23.97
CA ALA A 74 -2.56 6.20 23.37
C ALA A 74 -1.70 6.92 24.42
N ALA A 75 -2.34 7.59 25.38
CA ALA A 75 -1.65 8.28 26.47
C ALA A 75 -1.06 7.32 27.51
N GLU A 76 -1.75 6.22 27.83
CA GLU A 76 -1.35 5.27 28.86
C GLU A 76 -0.22 4.34 28.43
N CYS A 77 -0.26 3.85 27.19
CA CYS A 77 0.65 2.80 26.72
C CYS A 77 1.13 2.95 25.28
N GLY A 78 0.92 4.10 24.64
CA GLY A 78 1.33 4.31 23.26
C GLY A 78 0.57 3.46 22.23
N ALA A 79 -0.68 3.07 22.54
CA ALA A 79 -1.53 2.31 21.65
C ALA A 79 -2.12 3.20 20.55
N TRP A 80 -1.59 3.08 19.32
CA TRP A 80 -1.99 3.90 18.19
C TRP A 80 -2.56 3.09 17.04
N SER A 81 -3.47 3.71 16.30
CA SER A 81 -3.93 3.25 14.98
C SER A 81 -3.84 4.36 13.95
N VAL A 82 -3.67 3.97 12.70
CA VAL A 82 -3.70 4.86 11.52
C VAL A 82 -4.63 4.26 10.48
N GLY A 83 -5.52 5.09 9.93
CA GLY A 83 -6.38 4.72 8.81
C GLY A 83 -5.87 5.38 7.52
N VAL A 84 -5.86 4.63 6.43
CA VAL A 84 -5.56 5.13 5.07
C VAL A 84 -6.71 4.76 4.16
N GLY A 85 -7.12 5.68 3.30
CA GLY A 85 -8.22 5.44 2.35
C GLY A 85 -9.61 5.58 2.94
N PHE A 86 -9.75 6.16 4.13
CA PHE A 86 -11.05 6.48 4.72
C PHE A 86 -11.48 7.89 4.34
N PRO A 87 -12.78 8.10 4.04
CA PRO A 87 -13.33 9.44 3.85
C PRO A 87 -13.06 10.31 5.09
N VAL A 88 -12.54 11.51 4.87
CA VAL A 88 -12.36 12.50 5.94
C VAL A 88 -13.59 13.41 5.95
N PRO A 89 -14.38 13.47 7.02
CA PRO A 89 -15.51 14.37 7.11
C PRO A 89 -15.05 15.83 6.89
N GLY A 90 -15.71 16.54 5.98
CA GLY A 90 -15.38 17.94 5.67
C GLY A 90 -14.20 18.14 4.71
N ALA A 91 -13.53 17.11 4.24
CA ALA A 91 -12.60 17.22 3.12
C ALA A 91 -13.39 17.54 1.84
N GLY A 92 -12.97 18.58 1.11
CA GLY A 92 -13.58 18.91 -0.18
C GLY A 92 -13.49 17.75 -1.18
N ASN A 93 -14.35 17.79 -2.20
CA ASN A 93 -14.46 16.72 -3.21
C ASN A 93 -13.24 16.62 -4.16
N ASP A 94 -12.24 17.47 -3.98
CA ASP A 94 -11.12 17.59 -4.93
C ASP A 94 -10.08 16.47 -4.81
N ARG A 95 -10.15 15.65 -3.76
CA ARG A 95 -9.23 14.53 -3.54
C ARG A 95 -10.01 13.24 -3.35
N TRP A 96 -9.66 12.24 -4.13
CA TRP A 96 -10.14 10.89 -3.89
C TRP A 96 -9.62 10.39 -2.54
N PRO A 97 -10.51 10.04 -1.60
CA PRO A 97 -10.10 9.71 -0.22
C PRO A 97 -9.60 8.26 -0.08
N GLY A 98 -9.57 7.50 -1.17
CA GLY A 98 -9.23 6.09 -1.16
C GLY A 98 -7.73 5.80 -1.05
N HIS A 99 -7.41 4.52 -0.94
CA HIS A 99 -6.05 3.97 -1.06
C HIS A 99 -6.02 2.94 -2.18
N LEU A 100 -4.97 2.97 -3.01
CA LEU A 100 -4.81 2.03 -4.11
C LEU A 100 -3.65 1.09 -3.85
N VAL A 101 -3.91 -0.17 -4.12
CA VAL A 101 -2.90 -1.23 -4.14
C VAL A 101 -2.86 -1.90 -5.50
N LEU A 102 -1.75 -2.55 -5.82
CA LEU A 102 -1.64 -3.42 -6.98
C LEU A 102 -2.04 -4.84 -6.61
N ILE A 103 -2.81 -5.46 -7.47
CA ILE A 103 -3.02 -6.91 -7.46
C ILE A 103 -2.25 -7.49 -8.62
N VAL A 104 -1.38 -8.45 -8.33
CA VAL A 104 -0.52 -9.12 -9.29
C VAL A 104 -0.96 -10.57 -9.42
N GLN A 105 -1.27 -11.01 -10.66
CA GLN A 105 -1.73 -12.37 -11.01
C GLN A 105 -2.90 -12.90 -10.17
N ARG A 106 -3.74 -11.99 -9.63
CA ARG A 106 -4.84 -12.33 -8.70
C ARG A 106 -4.38 -13.10 -7.44
N LYS A 107 -3.07 -13.12 -7.16
CA LYS A 107 -2.46 -13.87 -6.05
C LYS A 107 -1.81 -12.99 -5.00
N TRP A 108 -1.33 -11.82 -5.41
CA TRP A 108 -0.51 -10.97 -4.56
C TRP A 108 -1.05 -9.55 -4.51
N LEU A 109 -1.15 -8.99 -3.33
CA LEU A 109 -1.32 -7.56 -3.09
C LEU A 109 0.05 -6.93 -2.91
N TRP A 110 0.31 -5.85 -3.63
CA TRP A 110 1.52 -5.05 -3.50
C TRP A 110 1.14 -3.60 -3.18
N ASP A 111 1.43 -3.16 -1.96
CA ASP A 111 1.15 -1.80 -1.51
C ASP A 111 2.40 -0.91 -1.64
N LEU A 112 2.53 -0.28 -2.80
CA LEU A 112 3.68 0.57 -3.15
C LEU A 112 3.74 1.88 -2.37
N SER A 113 2.71 2.23 -1.62
CA SER A 113 2.57 3.54 -0.98
C SER A 113 2.19 3.46 0.50
N ILE A 114 2.39 2.33 1.14
CA ILE A 114 2.08 2.12 2.55
C ILE A 114 2.84 3.10 3.48
N ASP A 115 3.99 3.60 3.05
CA ASP A 115 4.79 4.58 3.81
C ASP A 115 4.06 5.92 4.02
N GLN A 116 2.99 6.21 3.29
CA GLN A 116 2.06 7.31 3.60
C GLN A 116 1.46 7.20 5.01
N ALA A 117 1.39 5.98 5.53
CA ALA A 117 0.92 5.69 6.87
C ALA A 117 1.99 5.87 7.94
N ASN A 118 3.25 6.13 7.58
CA ASN A 118 4.33 6.25 8.55
C ASN A 118 4.04 7.36 9.57
N ARG A 119 4.11 6.96 10.82
CA ARG A 119 3.99 7.83 12.00
C ARG A 119 5.02 7.35 13.03
N PRO A 120 6.31 7.72 12.86
CA PRO A 120 7.39 7.26 13.74
C PRO A 120 7.10 7.55 15.22
N GLU A 121 6.48 8.69 15.50
CA GLU A 121 6.05 9.09 16.84
C GLU A 121 4.99 8.17 17.46
N ARG A 122 4.40 7.30 16.64
CA ARG A 122 3.37 6.31 17.03
C ARG A 122 3.86 4.87 16.91
N GLY A 123 5.15 4.68 16.62
CA GLY A 123 5.73 3.36 16.43
C GLY A 123 5.22 2.66 15.14
N ILE A 124 4.75 3.42 14.14
CA ILE A 124 4.29 2.90 12.85
C ILE A 124 5.27 3.37 11.78
N VAL A 125 6.12 2.46 11.30
CA VAL A 125 7.16 2.74 10.31
C VAL A 125 7.29 1.59 9.33
N PHE A 126 7.00 1.85 8.07
CA PHE A 126 7.21 0.92 6.96
C PHE A 126 8.42 1.36 6.16
N LYS A 127 9.43 0.52 6.08
CA LYS A 127 10.66 0.76 5.31
C LYS A 127 10.55 0.27 3.89
N THR A 128 9.66 -0.69 3.66
CA THR A 128 9.50 -1.37 2.38
C THR A 128 8.02 -1.65 2.09
N PRO A 129 7.60 -1.56 0.83
CA PRO A 129 6.27 -1.97 0.42
C PRO A 129 6.01 -3.46 0.71
N PRO A 130 4.92 -3.81 1.40
CA PRO A 130 4.55 -5.19 1.62
C PRO A 130 4.05 -5.85 0.34
N VAL A 131 4.35 -7.15 0.21
CA VAL A 131 3.75 -8.05 -0.78
C VAL A 131 3.06 -9.15 0.00
N LEU A 132 1.75 -9.24 -0.12
CA LEU A 132 0.92 -10.12 0.70
C LEU A 132 0.11 -11.06 -0.18
N PRO A 133 -0.05 -12.34 0.19
CA PRO A 133 -0.91 -13.26 -0.55
C PRO A 133 -2.38 -12.85 -0.38
N VAL A 134 -3.16 -12.97 -1.46
CA VAL A 134 -4.60 -12.67 -1.45
C VAL A 134 -5.43 -13.86 -1.90
N THR A 135 -6.68 -13.87 -1.43
CA THR A 135 -7.68 -14.86 -1.83
C THR A 135 -8.69 -14.24 -2.80
N GLU A 136 -9.40 -15.07 -3.55
CA GLU A 136 -10.52 -14.62 -4.38
C GLU A 136 -11.65 -14.00 -3.55
N ARG A 137 -11.82 -14.41 -2.29
CA ARG A 137 -12.82 -13.82 -1.39
C ARG A 137 -12.44 -12.39 -1.03
N PHE A 138 -11.16 -12.12 -0.74
CA PHE A 138 -10.65 -10.78 -0.53
C PHE A 138 -10.86 -9.91 -1.78
N LEU A 139 -10.48 -10.40 -2.96
CA LEU A 139 -10.62 -9.65 -4.21
C LEU A 139 -12.07 -9.27 -4.53
N ARG A 140 -13.04 -10.03 -4.01
CA ARG A 140 -14.49 -9.76 -4.15
C ARG A 140 -15.06 -8.93 -2.99
N GLY A 141 -14.24 -8.42 -2.07
CA GLY A 141 -14.69 -7.67 -0.90
C GLY A 141 -15.50 -8.50 0.11
N ARG A 142 -15.31 -9.82 0.14
CA ARG A 142 -16.06 -10.75 1.01
C ARG A 142 -15.32 -11.14 2.29
N GLU A 143 -14.07 -10.73 2.40
CA GLU A 143 -13.25 -10.91 3.60
C GLU A 143 -12.19 -9.81 3.66
N LYS A 144 -11.62 -9.60 4.86
CA LYS A 144 -10.50 -8.70 5.07
C LYS A 144 -9.20 -9.48 4.96
N LEU A 145 -8.17 -8.86 4.41
CA LEU A 145 -6.81 -9.36 4.50
C LEU A 145 -6.18 -8.81 5.78
N VAL A 146 -5.75 -9.69 6.65
CA VAL A 146 -5.15 -9.36 7.94
C VAL A 146 -3.75 -9.96 8.00
N GLU A 147 -2.75 -9.12 8.25
CA GLU A 147 -1.35 -9.53 8.22
C GLU A 147 -0.52 -8.75 9.24
N TRP A 148 0.47 -9.41 9.87
CA TRP A 148 1.48 -8.75 10.66
C TRP A 148 2.67 -8.33 9.81
N TRP A 149 3.04 -7.05 9.89
CA TRP A 149 4.14 -6.48 9.14
C TRP A 149 4.89 -5.44 9.95
N ASP A 150 6.22 -5.62 10.10
CA ASP A 150 7.10 -4.69 10.82
C ASP A 150 6.59 -4.31 12.23
N GLY A 151 6.01 -5.29 12.96
CA GLY A 151 5.45 -5.08 14.31
C GLY A 151 4.07 -4.42 14.35
N SER A 152 3.49 -4.08 13.21
CA SER A 152 2.14 -3.55 13.07
C SER A 152 1.18 -4.58 12.50
N LEU A 153 -0.08 -4.56 12.94
CA LEU A 153 -1.16 -5.33 12.31
C LEU A 153 -1.79 -4.50 11.19
N LEU A 154 -1.79 -5.06 9.99
CA LEU A 154 -2.44 -4.50 8.81
C LEU A 154 -3.79 -5.16 8.59
N VAL A 155 -4.82 -4.35 8.33
CA VAL A 155 -6.16 -4.83 7.97
C VAL A 155 -6.62 -4.10 6.71
N TYR A 156 -6.53 -4.80 5.56
CA TYR A 156 -7.03 -4.31 4.29
C TYR A 156 -8.48 -4.74 4.10
N ASP A 157 -9.32 -3.80 3.67
CA ASP A 157 -10.72 -4.04 3.30
C ASP A 157 -10.90 -3.64 1.82
N ALA A 158 -11.08 -4.64 0.96
CA ALA A 158 -11.17 -4.42 -0.48
C ALA A 158 -12.50 -3.81 -0.89
N ARG A 159 -12.44 -2.87 -1.83
CA ARG A 159 -13.58 -2.17 -2.42
C ARG A 159 -13.58 -2.34 -3.95
N PRO A 160 -13.87 -3.55 -4.46
CA PRO A 160 -13.71 -3.88 -5.87
C PRO A 160 -14.60 -3.04 -6.80
N ASP A 161 -15.73 -2.55 -6.29
CA ASP A 161 -16.68 -1.74 -7.07
C ASP A 161 -16.32 -0.25 -7.09
N ASP A 162 -15.44 0.21 -6.17
CA ASP A 162 -14.98 1.60 -6.16
C ASP A 162 -13.95 1.83 -7.27
N LYS A 163 -14.37 2.49 -8.34
CA LYS A 163 -13.54 2.93 -9.47
C LYS A 163 -13.39 4.46 -9.52
N SER A 164 -13.84 5.16 -8.49
CA SER A 164 -13.85 6.63 -8.45
C SER A 164 -12.44 7.25 -8.50
N PHE A 165 -11.38 6.50 -8.14
CA PHE A 165 -10.00 6.92 -8.34
C PHE A 165 -9.67 7.27 -9.80
N ARG A 166 -10.39 6.70 -10.78
CA ARG A 166 -10.23 6.99 -12.20
C ARG A 166 -10.65 8.40 -12.58
N MET A 167 -11.51 9.02 -11.76
CA MET A 167 -11.93 10.42 -11.95
C MET A 167 -10.93 11.42 -11.39
N SER A 168 -9.91 10.96 -10.68
CA SER A 168 -8.84 11.82 -10.17
C SER A 168 -7.97 12.31 -11.33
N SER A 169 -7.67 13.61 -11.35
CA SER A 169 -6.73 14.20 -12.31
C SER A 169 -5.37 13.49 -12.33
N ASN A 170 -4.95 12.93 -11.20
CA ASN A 170 -3.73 12.15 -11.08
C ASN A 170 -3.80 10.79 -11.81
N TRP A 171 -5.01 10.27 -12.08
CA TRP A 171 -5.17 9.04 -12.87
C TRP A 171 -5.01 9.32 -14.37
N ASP A 172 -5.55 10.42 -14.85
CA ASP A 172 -5.54 10.80 -16.27
C ASP A 172 -4.31 11.64 -16.68
N MET A 173 -3.44 11.99 -15.73
CA MET A 173 -2.19 12.68 -16.05
C MET A 173 -1.49 12.00 -17.23
N ASP A 174 -1.04 12.78 -18.22
CA ASP A 174 -0.27 12.27 -19.34
C ASP A 174 1.08 11.71 -18.86
N PHE A 175 1.01 10.49 -18.38
CA PHE A 175 2.14 9.73 -17.89
C PHE A 175 3.11 9.32 -19.02
N ARG A 176 2.78 9.60 -20.30
CA ARG A 176 3.53 9.06 -21.42
C ARG A 176 4.99 9.48 -21.40
N PHE A 177 5.29 10.72 -21.06
CA PHE A 177 6.66 11.20 -21.00
C PHE A 177 7.37 10.79 -19.70
N HIS A 178 6.76 11.03 -18.55
CA HIS A 178 7.30 10.62 -17.24
C HIS A 178 7.35 9.11 -17.08
N LYS A 179 6.33 8.41 -17.60
CA LYS A 179 6.22 6.95 -17.60
C LYS A 179 7.44 6.29 -18.22
N LYS A 180 7.87 6.73 -19.43
CA LYS A 180 9.00 6.10 -20.11
C LYS A 180 10.31 6.26 -19.34
N LYS A 181 10.60 7.46 -18.84
CA LYS A 181 11.83 7.73 -18.08
C LYS A 181 11.84 6.96 -16.76
N THR A 182 10.76 7.07 -15.97
CA THR A 182 10.67 6.39 -14.67
C THR A 182 10.75 4.88 -14.80
N ILE A 183 10.11 4.29 -15.81
CA ILE A 183 10.15 2.85 -16.03
C ILE A 183 11.55 2.42 -16.50
N HIS A 184 12.18 3.19 -17.37
CA HIS A 184 13.54 2.91 -17.83
C HIS A 184 14.53 2.95 -16.65
N ASP A 185 14.47 4.00 -15.83
CA ASP A 185 15.30 4.13 -14.62
C ASP A 185 15.12 2.94 -13.66
N LEU A 186 13.87 2.48 -13.48
CA LEU A 186 13.55 1.30 -12.65
C LEU A 186 14.10 0.01 -13.22
N ILE A 187 14.05 -0.16 -14.54
CA ILE A 187 14.61 -1.35 -15.22
C ILE A 187 16.12 -1.35 -15.09
N GLU A 188 16.79 -0.23 -15.38
CA GLU A 188 18.24 -0.10 -15.23
C GLU A 188 18.68 -0.37 -13.79
N GLU A 189 17.94 0.10 -12.80
CA GLU A 189 18.23 -0.17 -11.40
C GLU A 189 18.02 -1.65 -11.06
N ALA A 190 16.94 -2.26 -11.56
CA ALA A 190 16.68 -3.68 -11.42
C ALA A 190 17.75 -4.56 -12.09
N GLU A 191 18.28 -4.12 -13.22
CA GLU A 191 19.36 -4.82 -13.92
C GLU A 191 20.70 -4.69 -13.18
N ARG A 192 21.01 -3.54 -12.59
CA ARG A 192 22.22 -3.33 -11.78
C ARG A 192 22.23 -4.17 -10.50
N GLU A 193 21.05 -4.41 -9.92
CA GLU A 193 20.89 -5.21 -8.72
C GLU A 193 20.66 -6.71 -8.99
N LYS A 194 20.88 -7.15 -10.22
CA LYS A 194 20.60 -8.50 -10.72
C LYS A 194 21.21 -9.63 -9.89
N ASP A 195 22.36 -9.38 -9.31
CA ASP A 195 23.11 -10.35 -8.48
C ASP A 195 22.59 -10.43 -7.03
N ASN A 196 21.82 -9.43 -6.59
CA ASN A 196 21.15 -9.39 -5.28
C ASN A 196 19.64 -9.66 -5.39
N ALA A 197 19.26 -10.58 -6.28
CA ALA A 197 17.90 -10.81 -6.74
C ALA A 197 16.87 -10.90 -5.60
N ASP A 198 16.04 -9.88 -5.51
CA ASP A 198 14.80 -9.86 -4.73
C ASP A 198 13.92 -11.07 -5.09
N PRO A 199 13.43 -11.83 -4.11
CA PRO A 199 12.47 -12.92 -4.32
C PRO A 199 11.29 -12.54 -5.23
N PHE A 200 10.84 -11.30 -5.20
CA PHE A 200 9.77 -10.80 -6.06
C PHE A 200 10.17 -10.79 -7.55
N LEU A 201 11.38 -10.37 -7.91
CA LEU A 201 11.85 -10.44 -9.30
C LEU A 201 12.12 -11.88 -9.74
N ARG A 202 12.56 -12.76 -8.83
CA ARG A 202 12.60 -14.19 -9.11
C ARG A 202 11.19 -14.71 -9.41
N MET A 203 10.21 -14.36 -8.58
CA MET A 203 8.81 -14.71 -8.80
C MET A 203 8.29 -14.18 -10.15
N LEU A 204 8.64 -12.96 -10.56
CA LEU A 204 8.26 -12.41 -11.86
C LEU A 204 8.95 -13.12 -13.05
N ARG A 205 10.15 -13.68 -12.85
CA ARG A 205 10.88 -14.44 -13.89
C ARG A 205 10.37 -15.89 -14.05
N ASP A 206 9.91 -16.46 -12.93
CA ASP A 206 9.42 -17.85 -12.90
C ASP A 206 7.94 -17.95 -13.31
N ILE A 207 7.38 -16.87 -13.83
CA ILE A 207 6.04 -16.83 -14.42
C ILE A 207 6.16 -17.37 -15.84
N PRO A 208 5.54 -18.53 -16.17
CA PRO A 208 5.55 -19.09 -17.51
C PRO A 208 4.81 -18.23 -18.53
#